data_2e2119edf3b55860939836ef50b186ec
#
_entry.id   2e2119edf3b55860939836ef50b186ec
#
_cell.length_a   1.000
_cell.length_b   1.000
_cell.length_c   1.000
_cell.angle_alpha   90.00
_cell.angle_beta   90.00
_cell.angle_gamma   90.00
#
_symmetry.space_group_name_H-M   'P 1'
#
loop_
_entity.id
_entity.type
_entity.pdbx_description
1 polymer ?
#
loop_
_entity_poly.entity_id
_entity_poly.type
_entity_poly.pdbx_seq_one_letter_code
_entity_poly.pdbx_strand_id
1 'polypeptide(L)'
;MAYPRTFGSFFPAVLLIATGAAEASFDACRDRLEAEARDAGITSSSAMAAIAGVEHRERIIELDRSQPEFVQTFQDYLDQRVTRGRVERGRELLEEHEDLLARVHGDFGVPPAYVLAFWGMETNFGSYFGRVPVLDALATLACDERRSRFFTSEFLNALRIVDAGDMTAEDMRGSWAGAMGHMQFMPSTFTAHAVDYDGSGRTDVWNSLEDAFGSAGNYLRDIGWQPGQRWGREVQLPDGFDYGLASMDTRKPLAEWAGHGVRTAAGNPLPQADMEGSIVLPAGHDGPAFLVYDNFRVIMRWNRSVSYAIAVGHLADRIAGLGRLQADWEEEALSIDQVEEIQERLNALGHDSGEPDGLPGPKTRAAIRSFQQDVGQPADGHPNHGLLEALREASGES
;
A
#
# COMPACT_ATOMS: atom_id res chain seq x y z
N MET A 1 28.73 36.44 58.48
CA MET A 1 27.39 35.85 58.71
C MET A 1 26.94 35.23 57.41
N ALA A 2 27.04 33.90 57.30
CA ALA A 2 26.66 33.13 56.09
C ALA A 2 25.38 32.40 56.40
N TYR A 3 24.38 32.55 55.52
CA TYR A 3 23.14 31.77 55.54
C TYR A 3 23.26 30.58 54.57
N PRO A 4 22.89 29.36 54.96
CA PRO A 4 22.87 28.22 54.07
C PRO A 4 21.57 28.20 53.24
N ARG A 5 21.70 27.97 51.92
CA ARG A 5 20.59 27.68 51.01
C ARG A 5 20.34 26.17 50.98
N THR A 6 19.20 25.75 51.46
CA THR A 6 18.69 24.38 51.29
C THR A 6 18.10 24.23 49.89
N PHE A 7 18.69 23.34 49.06
CA PHE A 7 18.12 22.86 47.83
C PHE A 7 17.12 21.72 48.14
N GLY A 8 15.84 21.97 47.97
CA GLY A 8 14.83 20.92 47.99
C GLY A 8 14.77 20.24 46.61
N SER A 9 15.08 18.94 46.59
CA SER A 9 14.89 18.09 45.40
C SER A 9 13.44 17.76 45.24
N PHE A 10 12.81 18.32 44.23
CA PHE A 10 11.53 17.84 43.72
C PHE A 10 11.81 16.76 42.68
N PHE A 11 11.54 15.49 43.00
CA PHE A 11 11.44 14.41 42.02
C PHE A 11 10.02 14.38 41.45
N PRO A 12 9.84 14.28 40.15
CA PRO A 12 8.49 14.20 39.57
C PRO A 12 7.96 12.74 39.65
N ALA A 13 6.96 12.53 40.52
CA ALA A 13 6.22 11.28 40.67
C ALA A 13 5.16 11.04 39.57
N VAL A 14 5.23 11.78 38.44
CA VAL A 14 4.17 11.78 37.41
C VAL A 14 4.36 10.67 36.35
N LEU A 15 5.59 10.13 36.18
CA LEU A 15 5.86 9.15 35.10
C LEU A 15 5.38 7.72 35.41
N LEU A 16 5.29 7.35 36.68
CA LEU A 16 4.88 5.99 37.09
C LEU A 16 3.34 5.74 37.04
N ILE A 17 2.54 6.79 37.05
CA ILE A 17 1.06 6.64 37.04
C ILE A 17 0.55 6.43 35.60
N ALA A 18 1.19 7.01 34.59
CA ALA A 18 0.76 6.89 33.19
C ALA A 18 1.04 5.48 32.60
N THR A 19 2.15 4.86 32.96
CA THR A 19 2.50 3.50 32.51
C THR A 19 1.56 2.45 33.11
N GLY A 20 1.21 2.55 34.38
CA GLY A 20 0.29 1.62 35.05
C GLY A 20 -1.16 1.69 34.54
N ALA A 21 -1.63 2.86 34.09
CA ALA A 21 -2.97 3.01 33.51
C ALA A 21 -3.03 2.44 32.09
N ALA A 22 -1.99 2.60 31.29
CA ALA A 22 -1.89 2.04 29.95
C ALA A 22 -1.79 0.50 29.97
N GLU A 23 -1.01 -0.08 30.87
CA GLU A 23 -0.91 -1.52 31.06
C GLU A 23 -2.26 -2.11 31.52
N ALA A 24 -2.93 -1.51 32.49
CA ALA A 24 -4.24 -1.97 32.97
C ALA A 24 -5.32 -1.89 31.87
N SER A 25 -5.24 -0.91 30.96
CA SER A 25 -6.16 -0.81 29.82
C SER A 25 -5.86 -1.87 28.75
N PHE A 26 -4.58 -2.20 28.52
CA PHE A 26 -4.20 -3.27 27.57
C PHE A 26 -4.58 -4.66 28.10
N ASP A 27 -4.42 -4.93 29.39
CA ASP A 27 -4.85 -6.19 30.01
C ASP A 27 -6.36 -6.40 29.85
N ALA A 28 -7.17 -5.39 30.13
CA ALA A 28 -8.61 -5.46 29.92
C ALA A 28 -8.99 -5.67 28.45
N CYS A 29 -8.22 -5.07 27.53
CA CYS A 29 -8.40 -5.29 26.09
C CYS A 29 -7.99 -6.71 25.69
N ARG A 30 -6.90 -7.25 26.21
CA ARG A 30 -6.46 -8.64 25.98
C ARG A 30 -7.53 -9.64 26.44
N ASP A 31 -8.12 -9.42 27.62
CA ASP A 31 -9.22 -10.26 28.12
C ASP A 31 -10.44 -10.24 27.18
N ARG A 32 -10.74 -9.06 26.59
CA ARG A 32 -11.78 -8.93 25.54
C ARG A 32 -11.38 -9.72 24.29
N LEU A 33 -10.15 -9.59 23.80
CA LEU A 33 -9.66 -10.34 22.63
C LEU A 33 -9.71 -11.86 22.87
N GLU A 34 -9.41 -12.32 24.10
CA GLU A 34 -9.54 -13.73 24.46
C GLU A 34 -10.99 -14.19 24.42
N ALA A 35 -11.94 -13.41 24.95
CA ALA A 35 -13.35 -13.72 24.87
C ALA A 35 -13.83 -13.81 23.41
N GLU A 36 -13.47 -12.83 22.59
CA GLU A 36 -13.80 -12.83 21.15
C GLU A 36 -13.18 -14.03 20.40
N ALA A 37 -11.96 -14.44 20.75
CA ALA A 37 -11.32 -15.64 20.19
C ALA A 37 -12.11 -16.91 20.54
N ARG A 38 -12.54 -17.07 21.80
CA ARG A 38 -13.35 -18.19 22.25
C ARG A 38 -14.72 -18.23 21.55
N ASP A 39 -15.37 -17.07 21.42
CA ASP A 39 -16.64 -16.91 20.70
C ASP A 39 -16.51 -17.25 19.20
N ALA A 40 -15.33 -16.98 18.62
CA ALA A 40 -14.99 -17.35 17.25
C ALA A 40 -14.56 -18.84 17.09
N GLY A 41 -14.61 -19.63 18.17
CA GLY A 41 -14.29 -21.06 18.18
C GLY A 41 -12.78 -21.37 18.24
N ILE A 42 -11.93 -20.37 18.50
CA ILE A 42 -10.46 -20.55 18.64
C ILE A 42 -10.20 -20.92 20.10
N THR A 43 -9.88 -22.20 20.37
CA THR A 43 -9.82 -22.72 21.76
C THR A 43 -8.61 -23.62 22.04
N SER A 44 -7.70 -23.83 21.08
CA SER A 44 -6.50 -24.64 21.31
C SER A 44 -5.62 -24.04 22.39
N SER A 45 -4.86 -24.92 23.05
CA SER A 45 -3.91 -24.47 24.10
C SER A 45 -2.83 -23.56 23.53
N SER A 46 -2.41 -23.77 22.28
CA SER A 46 -1.43 -22.92 21.58
C SER A 46 -1.95 -21.52 21.34
N ALA A 47 -3.19 -21.39 20.82
CA ALA A 47 -3.81 -20.09 20.59
C ALA A 47 -4.07 -19.33 21.91
N MET A 48 -4.55 -20.01 22.95
CA MET A 48 -4.77 -19.38 24.26
C MET A 48 -3.45 -18.95 24.92
N ALA A 49 -2.39 -19.77 24.83
CA ALA A 49 -1.07 -19.38 25.30
C ALA A 49 -0.52 -18.18 24.52
N ALA A 50 -0.77 -18.13 23.19
CA ALA A 50 -0.38 -17.01 22.34
C ALA A 50 -1.05 -15.69 22.78
N ILE A 51 -2.37 -15.70 23.08
CA ILE A 51 -3.09 -14.52 23.59
C ILE A 51 -2.52 -14.06 24.93
N ALA A 52 -2.28 -15.01 25.86
CA ALA A 52 -1.73 -14.70 27.17
C ALA A 52 -0.31 -14.09 27.11
N GLY A 53 0.45 -14.39 26.05
CA GLY A 53 1.80 -13.93 25.83
C GLY A 53 1.94 -12.63 25.04
N VAL A 54 0.85 -12.02 24.54
CA VAL A 54 0.97 -10.77 23.77
C VAL A 54 1.39 -9.59 24.64
N GLU A 55 2.27 -8.76 24.08
CA GLU A 55 2.78 -7.56 24.72
C GLU A 55 2.34 -6.30 24.00
N HIS A 56 2.01 -5.25 24.76
CA HIS A 56 1.76 -3.92 24.22
C HIS A 56 3.07 -3.31 23.68
N ARG A 57 3.01 -2.76 22.48
CA ARG A 57 4.16 -2.17 21.77
C ARG A 57 3.89 -0.71 21.42
N GLU A 58 4.22 0.24 22.30
CA GLU A 58 4.04 1.70 22.09
C GLU A 58 4.57 2.16 20.72
N ARG A 59 5.73 1.64 20.31
CA ARG A 59 6.34 1.99 19.01
C ARG A 59 5.44 1.70 17.81
N ILE A 60 4.53 0.74 17.91
CA ILE A 60 3.58 0.41 16.84
C ILE A 60 2.53 1.51 16.69
N ILE A 61 2.05 2.06 17.80
CA ILE A 61 1.11 3.21 17.79
C ILE A 61 1.77 4.44 17.18
N GLU A 62 3.05 4.71 17.52
CA GLU A 62 3.81 5.80 16.91
C GLU A 62 3.92 5.62 15.38
N LEU A 63 4.25 4.40 14.91
CA LEU A 63 4.34 4.09 13.49
C LEU A 63 2.99 4.20 12.77
N ASP A 64 1.89 3.77 13.42
CA ASP A 64 0.55 3.89 12.85
C ASP A 64 0.09 5.36 12.68
N ARG A 65 0.58 6.25 13.54
CA ARG A 65 0.25 7.68 13.52
C ARG A 65 1.17 8.50 12.62
N SER A 66 2.39 8.01 12.36
CA SER A 66 3.41 8.70 11.56
C SER A 66 3.63 8.04 10.20
N GLN A 67 2.59 7.98 9.34
CA GLN A 67 2.72 7.35 8.02
C GLN A 67 3.48 8.29 7.05
N PRO A 68 4.77 8.04 6.73
CA PRO A 68 5.54 8.90 5.82
C PRO A 68 5.17 8.73 4.33
N GLU A 69 4.35 7.72 3.96
CA GLU A 69 4.04 7.40 2.56
C GLU A 69 3.22 8.46 1.82
N PHE A 70 2.64 9.45 2.53
CA PHE A 70 1.75 10.46 1.95
C PHE A 70 2.45 11.74 1.45
N VAL A 71 3.75 11.88 1.66
CA VAL A 71 4.51 13.08 1.25
C VAL A 71 5.49 12.76 0.11
N GLN A 72 5.62 11.48 -0.27
CA GLN A 72 6.56 11.06 -1.30
C GLN A 72 6.00 11.32 -2.70
N THR A 73 6.79 11.93 -3.59
CA THR A 73 6.44 12.09 -5.00
C THR A 73 6.32 10.73 -5.69
N PHE A 74 5.61 10.67 -6.83
CA PHE A 74 5.55 9.45 -7.64
C PHE A 74 6.94 9.09 -8.19
N GLN A 75 7.73 10.10 -8.60
CA GLN A 75 9.09 9.90 -9.09
C GLN A 75 9.98 9.24 -8.05
N ASP A 76 10.05 9.81 -6.84
CA ASP A 76 10.83 9.24 -5.74
C ASP A 76 10.38 7.82 -5.38
N TYR A 77 9.06 7.60 -5.35
CA TYR A 77 8.49 6.29 -5.08
C TYR A 77 8.97 5.26 -6.12
N LEU A 78 8.87 5.59 -7.40
CA LEU A 78 9.23 4.68 -8.48
C LEU A 78 10.74 4.40 -8.50
N ASP A 79 11.57 5.42 -8.34
CA ASP A 79 13.04 5.32 -8.35
C ASP A 79 13.56 4.46 -7.19
N GLN A 80 12.93 4.56 -6.02
CA GLN A 80 13.28 3.73 -4.86
C GLN A 80 12.79 2.27 -5.00
N ARG A 81 11.70 2.03 -5.74
CA ARG A 81 11.08 0.71 -5.85
C ARG A 81 11.51 -0.07 -7.09
N VAL A 82 11.75 0.59 -8.23
CA VAL A 82 12.12 -0.05 -9.51
C VAL A 82 13.59 0.21 -9.84
N THR A 83 14.47 -0.09 -8.90
CA THR A 83 15.91 0.10 -9.04
C THR A 83 16.50 -0.87 -10.05
N ARG A 84 17.64 -0.48 -10.65
CA ARG A 84 18.41 -1.38 -11.53
C ARG A 84 18.74 -2.71 -10.84
N GLY A 85 19.23 -2.68 -9.60
CA GLY A 85 19.59 -3.88 -8.86
C GLY A 85 18.40 -4.81 -8.63
N ARG A 86 17.21 -4.24 -8.32
CA ARG A 86 16.00 -5.05 -8.14
C ARG A 86 15.54 -5.70 -9.45
N VAL A 87 15.66 -4.99 -10.58
CA VAL A 87 15.35 -5.55 -11.91
C VAL A 87 16.33 -6.68 -12.28
N GLU A 88 17.63 -6.48 -12.08
CA GLU A 88 18.66 -7.48 -12.34
C GLU A 88 18.45 -8.73 -11.48
N ARG A 89 18.23 -8.55 -10.17
CA ARG A 89 17.92 -9.67 -9.27
C ARG A 89 16.63 -10.39 -9.65
N GLY A 90 15.59 -9.65 -10.04
CA GLY A 90 14.34 -10.25 -10.51
C GLY A 90 14.51 -11.12 -11.75
N ARG A 91 15.41 -10.75 -12.67
CA ARG A 91 15.73 -11.56 -13.85
C ARG A 91 16.51 -12.83 -13.50
N GLU A 92 17.50 -12.72 -12.60
CA GLU A 92 18.20 -13.89 -12.08
C GLU A 92 17.23 -14.88 -11.43
N LEU A 93 16.31 -14.38 -10.60
CA LEU A 93 15.31 -15.21 -9.92
C LEU A 93 14.27 -15.79 -10.89
N LEU A 94 14.00 -15.12 -12.01
CA LEU A 94 13.14 -15.67 -13.07
C LEU A 94 13.75 -16.95 -13.67
N GLU A 95 15.07 -16.98 -13.86
CA GLU A 95 15.79 -18.15 -14.33
C GLU A 95 15.95 -19.21 -13.21
N GLU A 96 16.32 -18.77 -11.99
CA GLU A 96 16.54 -19.64 -10.84
C GLU A 96 15.29 -20.46 -10.45
N HIS A 97 14.09 -19.87 -10.57
CA HIS A 97 12.82 -20.46 -10.19
C HIS A 97 11.90 -20.77 -11.38
N GLU A 98 12.44 -20.96 -12.59
CA GLU A 98 11.68 -21.12 -13.82
C GLU A 98 10.59 -22.18 -13.70
N ASP A 99 10.92 -23.39 -13.20
CA ASP A 99 9.99 -24.51 -13.09
C ASP A 99 8.82 -24.22 -12.12
N LEU A 100 9.13 -23.63 -10.97
CA LEU A 100 8.11 -23.25 -9.97
C LEU A 100 7.19 -22.17 -10.52
N LEU A 101 7.75 -21.13 -11.09
CA LEU A 101 7.00 -20.00 -11.66
C LEU A 101 6.15 -20.43 -12.86
N ALA A 102 6.63 -21.39 -13.68
CA ALA A 102 5.86 -21.98 -14.78
C ALA A 102 4.65 -22.78 -14.26
N ARG A 103 4.80 -23.55 -13.17
CA ARG A 103 3.69 -24.25 -12.52
C ARG A 103 2.64 -23.24 -12.00
N VAL A 104 3.08 -22.23 -11.24
CA VAL A 104 2.20 -21.17 -10.72
C VAL A 104 1.46 -20.45 -11.85
N HIS A 105 2.16 -20.16 -12.97
CA HIS A 105 1.51 -19.58 -14.14
C HIS A 105 0.48 -20.53 -14.77
N GLY A 106 0.79 -21.82 -14.86
CA GLY A 106 -0.13 -22.83 -15.38
C GLY A 106 -1.41 -22.96 -14.57
N ASP A 107 -1.29 -22.95 -13.24
CA ASP A 107 -2.40 -23.17 -12.31
C ASP A 107 -3.26 -21.92 -12.09
N PHE A 108 -2.66 -20.73 -12.07
CA PHE A 108 -3.33 -19.49 -11.67
C PHE A 108 -3.41 -18.42 -12.78
N GLY A 109 -2.71 -18.61 -13.90
CA GLY A 109 -2.69 -17.67 -15.03
C GLY A 109 -1.90 -16.38 -14.78
N VAL A 110 -1.15 -16.29 -13.67
CA VAL A 110 -0.35 -15.11 -13.32
C VAL A 110 1.06 -15.27 -13.92
N PRO A 111 1.50 -14.36 -14.83
CA PRO A 111 2.81 -14.49 -15.43
C PRO A 111 3.96 -14.39 -14.40
N PRO A 112 5.05 -15.17 -14.56
CA PRO A 112 6.19 -15.22 -13.65
C PRO A 112 6.72 -13.87 -13.19
N ALA A 113 6.87 -12.93 -14.11
CA ALA A 113 7.38 -11.60 -13.80
C ALA A 113 6.52 -10.81 -12.79
N TYR A 114 5.21 -11.05 -12.74
CA TYR A 114 4.34 -10.41 -11.74
C TYR A 114 4.51 -11.02 -10.36
N VAL A 115 4.61 -12.35 -10.25
CA VAL A 115 4.89 -13.01 -8.96
C VAL A 115 6.19 -12.47 -8.36
N LEU A 116 7.24 -12.38 -9.19
CA LEU A 116 8.52 -11.80 -8.78
C LEU A 116 8.44 -10.31 -8.48
N ALA A 117 7.63 -9.54 -9.22
CA ALA A 117 7.44 -8.12 -8.93
C ALA A 117 6.78 -7.90 -7.57
N PHE A 118 5.73 -8.64 -7.24
CA PHE A 118 5.15 -8.61 -5.89
C PHE A 118 6.18 -8.99 -4.83
N TRP A 119 6.89 -10.11 -5.00
CA TRP A 119 7.93 -10.53 -4.06
C TRP A 119 9.04 -9.50 -3.89
N GLY A 120 9.47 -8.87 -5.00
CA GLY A 120 10.44 -7.78 -4.97
C GLY A 120 9.94 -6.52 -4.25
N MET A 121 8.66 -6.18 -4.42
CA MET A 121 8.04 -5.02 -3.77
C MET A 121 7.81 -5.24 -2.28
N GLU A 122 7.32 -6.42 -1.90
CA GLU A 122 6.91 -6.71 -0.52
C GLU A 122 8.12 -6.95 0.40
N THR A 123 9.07 -7.78 -0.02
CA THR A 123 10.17 -8.22 0.87
C THR A 123 11.55 -8.08 0.26
N ASN A 124 11.68 -7.36 -0.86
CA ASN A 124 12.92 -7.28 -1.64
C ASN A 124 13.48 -8.70 -1.90
N PHE A 125 12.64 -9.56 -2.46
CA PHE A 125 12.93 -10.96 -2.76
C PHE A 125 13.32 -11.78 -1.51
N GLY A 126 12.55 -11.63 -0.45
CA GLY A 126 12.74 -12.39 0.77
C GLY A 126 13.90 -11.93 1.65
N SER A 127 14.54 -10.81 1.34
CA SER A 127 15.64 -10.30 2.15
C SER A 127 15.20 -9.66 3.47
N TYR A 128 13.91 -9.29 3.61
CA TYR A 128 13.38 -8.67 4.80
C TYR A 128 11.86 -8.87 4.95
N PHE A 129 11.44 -9.63 5.96
CA PHE A 129 10.02 -9.91 6.28
C PHE A 129 9.42 -9.01 7.37
N GLY A 130 10.21 -8.16 7.99
CA GLY A 130 9.89 -7.56 9.27
C GLY A 130 10.35 -8.44 10.44
N ARG A 131 10.43 -7.85 11.63
CA ARG A 131 10.93 -8.51 12.86
C ARG A 131 9.94 -8.37 14.02
N VAL A 132 8.81 -7.76 13.79
CA VAL A 132 7.82 -7.52 14.85
C VAL A 132 7.03 -8.81 15.06
N PRO A 133 6.81 -9.26 16.32
CA PRO A 133 5.85 -10.32 16.58
C PRO A 133 4.48 -9.90 16.09
N VAL A 134 3.90 -10.64 15.16
CA VAL A 134 2.65 -10.28 14.49
C VAL A 134 1.50 -10.17 15.48
N LEU A 135 1.42 -11.11 16.44
CA LEU A 135 0.36 -11.09 17.44
C LEU A 135 0.45 -9.86 18.36
N ASP A 136 1.67 -9.44 18.77
CA ASP A 136 1.85 -8.21 19.55
C ASP A 136 1.40 -6.98 18.75
N ALA A 137 1.80 -6.92 17.47
CA ALA A 137 1.43 -5.83 16.58
C ALA A 137 -0.08 -5.71 16.45
N LEU A 138 -0.74 -6.81 16.14
CA LEU A 138 -2.18 -6.84 15.92
C LEU A 138 -2.97 -6.61 17.22
N ALA A 139 -2.55 -7.17 18.35
CA ALA A 139 -3.17 -6.91 19.64
C ALA A 139 -3.02 -5.45 20.06
N THR A 140 -1.84 -4.84 19.89
CA THR A 140 -1.62 -3.42 20.16
C THR A 140 -2.56 -2.55 19.34
N LEU A 141 -2.65 -2.78 18.02
CA LEU A 141 -3.52 -2.02 17.12
C LEU A 141 -5.01 -2.33 17.32
N ALA A 142 -5.37 -3.54 17.75
CA ALA A 142 -6.74 -3.91 18.11
C ALA A 142 -7.21 -3.20 19.39
N CYS A 143 -6.28 -2.84 20.27
CA CYS A 143 -6.53 -2.09 21.50
C CYS A 143 -6.48 -0.57 21.32
N ASP A 144 -6.03 -0.07 20.16
CA ASP A 144 -6.13 1.35 19.80
C ASP A 144 -7.49 1.63 19.15
N GLU A 145 -8.15 2.75 19.52
CA GLU A 145 -9.53 3.07 19.08
C GLU A 145 -9.63 3.28 17.56
N ARG A 146 -8.57 3.75 16.91
CA ARG A 146 -8.61 4.26 15.53
C ARG A 146 -9.07 3.22 14.50
N ARG A 147 -8.60 1.97 14.59
CA ARG A 147 -8.93 0.87 13.67
C ARG A 147 -9.18 -0.45 14.40
N SER A 148 -9.63 -0.39 15.64
CA SER A 148 -9.78 -1.53 16.55
C SER A 148 -10.52 -2.73 15.90
N ARG A 149 -11.66 -2.50 15.26
CA ARG A 149 -12.44 -3.58 14.62
C ARG A 149 -11.67 -4.31 13.53
N PHE A 150 -10.93 -3.59 12.69
CA PHE A 150 -10.12 -4.19 11.63
C PHE A 150 -9.01 -5.06 12.23
N PHE A 151 -8.22 -4.50 13.15
CA PHE A 151 -7.10 -5.22 13.74
C PHE A 151 -7.54 -6.35 14.68
N THR A 152 -8.70 -6.24 15.34
CA THR A 152 -9.31 -7.38 16.05
C THR A 152 -9.58 -8.55 15.08
N SER A 153 -10.17 -8.27 13.91
CA SER A 153 -10.38 -9.30 12.89
C SER A 153 -9.08 -9.94 12.41
N GLU A 154 -8.04 -9.13 12.16
CA GLU A 154 -6.73 -9.63 11.76
C GLU A 154 -6.06 -10.46 12.87
N PHE A 155 -6.17 -10.03 14.13
CA PHE A 155 -5.67 -10.77 15.28
C PHE A 155 -6.33 -12.16 15.39
N LEU A 156 -7.65 -12.24 15.25
CA LEU A 156 -8.37 -13.52 15.26
C LEU A 156 -7.95 -14.42 14.09
N ASN A 157 -7.69 -13.86 12.91
CA ASN A 157 -7.16 -14.64 11.79
C ASN A 157 -5.73 -15.13 12.05
N ALA A 158 -4.85 -14.30 12.65
CA ALA A 158 -3.52 -14.74 13.07
C ALA A 158 -3.58 -15.89 14.08
N LEU A 159 -4.51 -15.85 15.04
CA LEU A 159 -4.73 -16.95 15.97
C LEU A 159 -5.23 -18.22 15.27
N ARG A 160 -6.05 -18.13 14.21
CA ARG A 160 -6.46 -19.30 13.42
C ARG A 160 -5.27 -19.99 12.75
N ILE A 161 -4.29 -19.22 12.28
CA ILE A 161 -3.04 -19.77 11.70
C ILE A 161 -2.27 -20.56 12.76
N VAL A 162 -2.18 -20.03 13.99
CA VAL A 162 -1.55 -20.73 15.12
C VAL A 162 -2.37 -21.98 15.52
N ASP A 163 -3.69 -21.88 15.53
CA ASP A 163 -4.64 -22.96 15.89
C ASP A 163 -4.57 -24.11 14.89
N ALA A 164 -4.40 -23.80 13.60
CA ALA A 164 -4.22 -24.77 12.51
C ALA A 164 -2.83 -25.46 12.55
N GLY A 165 -1.85 -24.86 13.24
CA GLY A 165 -0.48 -25.36 13.30
C GLY A 165 0.39 -24.97 12.08
N ASP A 166 -0.09 -24.05 11.25
CA ASP A 166 0.68 -23.56 10.10
C ASP A 166 1.91 -22.78 10.53
N MET A 167 1.80 -22.01 11.64
CA MET A 167 2.91 -21.25 12.20
C MET A 167 2.81 -21.18 13.73
N THR A 168 3.96 -21.19 14.42
CA THR A 168 3.97 -20.95 15.87
C THR A 168 3.83 -19.45 16.17
N ALA A 169 3.29 -19.11 17.33
CA ALA A 169 3.18 -17.70 17.75
C ALA A 169 4.56 -17.03 17.87
N GLU A 170 5.61 -17.76 18.28
CA GLU A 170 6.97 -17.25 18.43
C GLU A 170 7.64 -16.94 17.10
N ASP A 171 7.41 -17.78 16.08
CA ASP A 171 8.00 -17.65 14.75
C ASP A 171 7.21 -16.71 13.84
N MET A 172 5.97 -16.38 14.20
CA MET A 172 5.09 -15.48 13.44
C MET A 172 5.62 -14.05 13.50
N ARG A 173 6.58 -13.74 12.63
CA ARG A 173 7.20 -12.42 12.49
C ARG A 173 6.75 -11.75 11.21
N GLY A 174 6.65 -10.40 11.26
CA GLY A 174 6.18 -9.63 10.12
C GLY A 174 6.40 -8.13 10.26
N SER A 175 5.59 -7.35 9.54
CA SER A 175 5.60 -5.90 9.63
C SER A 175 4.99 -5.40 10.95
N TRP A 176 5.15 -4.10 11.22
CA TRP A 176 4.53 -3.43 12.36
C TRP A 176 2.98 -3.44 12.32
N ALA A 177 2.40 -3.61 11.13
CA ALA A 177 0.95 -3.68 10.93
C ALA A 177 0.42 -5.13 10.77
N GLY A 178 1.26 -6.15 10.99
CA GLY A 178 0.85 -7.55 10.99
C GLY A 178 0.91 -8.25 9.63
N ALA A 179 1.51 -7.65 8.61
CA ALA A 179 1.74 -8.32 7.33
C ALA A 179 2.87 -9.35 7.44
N MET A 180 2.74 -10.52 6.76
CA MET A 180 3.48 -11.74 7.05
C MET A 180 4.13 -12.38 5.82
N GLY A 181 5.30 -13.01 6.05
CA GLY A 181 5.97 -13.88 5.10
C GLY A 181 6.47 -13.19 3.83
N HIS A 182 6.85 -13.99 2.84
CA HIS A 182 7.43 -13.53 1.57
C HIS A 182 6.56 -12.52 0.83
N MET A 183 5.24 -12.66 0.91
CA MET A 183 4.26 -11.85 0.16
C MET A 183 3.53 -10.82 1.03
N GLN A 184 3.98 -10.63 2.28
CA GLN A 184 3.41 -9.68 3.23
C GLN A 184 1.87 -9.75 3.30
N PHE A 185 1.34 -10.97 3.37
CA PHE A 185 -0.09 -11.19 3.54
C PHE A 185 -0.58 -10.73 4.91
N MET A 186 -1.72 -10.07 4.94
CA MET A 186 -2.47 -9.93 6.18
C MET A 186 -3.01 -11.29 6.60
N PRO A 187 -3.19 -11.56 7.92
CA PRO A 187 -3.73 -12.82 8.39
C PRO A 187 -5.05 -13.25 7.72
N SER A 188 -5.95 -12.30 7.46
CA SER A 188 -7.19 -12.57 6.75
C SER A 188 -6.96 -13.00 5.29
N THR A 189 -5.96 -12.43 4.62
CA THR A 189 -5.56 -12.84 3.27
C THR A 189 -4.97 -14.25 3.29
N PHE A 190 -4.12 -14.54 4.28
CA PHE A 190 -3.57 -15.88 4.48
C PHE A 190 -4.68 -16.92 4.67
N THR A 191 -5.57 -16.70 5.65
CA THR A 191 -6.64 -17.69 5.96
C THR A 191 -7.62 -17.89 4.80
N ALA A 192 -7.79 -16.91 3.92
CA ALA A 192 -8.69 -17.01 2.77
C ALA A 192 -8.04 -17.58 1.50
N HIS A 193 -6.75 -17.38 1.29
CA HIS A 193 -6.12 -17.60 -0.02
C HIS A 193 -4.78 -18.36 0.01
N ALA A 194 -4.14 -18.52 1.17
CA ALA A 194 -2.90 -19.28 1.23
C ALA A 194 -3.14 -20.76 0.97
N VAL A 195 -2.18 -21.41 0.32
CA VAL A 195 -2.24 -22.82 -0.09
C VAL A 195 -0.95 -23.55 0.26
N ASP A 196 -1.09 -24.79 0.70
CA ASP A 196 0.00 -25.77 0.80
C ASP A 196 0.35 -26.25 -0.62
N TYR A 197 1.23 -25.50 -1.29
CA TYR A 197 1.54 -25.72 -2.70
C TYR A 197 2.69 -26.71 -2.91
N ASP A 198 3.51 -26.95 -1.88
CA ASP A 198 4.54 -27.99 -1.88
C ASP A 198 4.01 -29.36 -1.43
N GLY A 199 2.77 -29.41 -0.87
CA GLY A 199 2.11 -30.64 -0.43
C GLY A 199 2.69 -31.19 0.87
N SER A 200 3.32 -30.35 1.69
CA SER A 200 3.92 -30.75 2.98
C SER A 200 2.90 -31.05 4.07
N GLY A 201 1.65 -30.68 3.87
CA GLY A 201 0.55 -30.77 4.84
C GLY A 201 0.45 -29.57 5.77
N ARG A 202 1.19 -28.48 5.49
CA ARG A 202 1.19 -27.23 6.23
C ARG A 202 1.44 -26.06 5.27
N THR A 203 0.74 -24.97 5.44
CA THR A 203 0.94 -23.76 4.64
C THR A 203 2.02 -22.86 5.27
N ASP A 204 3.19 -22.75 4.64
CA ASP A 204 4.33 -22.00 5.18
C ASP A 204 4.81 -20.89 4.21
N VAL A 205 4.15 -19.75 4.24
CA VAL A 205 4.53 -18.60 3.39
C VAL A 205 5.79 -17.86 3.85
N TRP A 206 6.44 -18.32 4.94
CA TRP A 206 7.69 -17.75 5.47
C TRP A 206 8.93 -18.51 5.02
N ASN A 207 8.86 -19.84 4.92
CA ASN A 207 10.03 -20.68 4.65
C ASN A 207 9.89 -21.50 3.35
N SER A 208 8.67 -21.66 2.81
CA SER A 208 8.40 -22.32 1.53
C SER A 208 8.13 -21.26 0.44
N LEU A 209 9.01 -21.19 -0.56
CA LEU A 209 8.76 -20.35 -1.74
C LEU A 209 7.64 -20.92 -2.60
N GLU A 210 7.47 -22.24 -2.61
CA GLU A 210 6.37 -22.90 -3.27
C GLU A 210 5.03 -22.41 -2.72
N ASP A 211 4.87 -22.44 -1.41
CA ASP A 211 3.65 -21.96 -0.76
C ASP A 211 3.46 -20.46 -0.94
N ALA A 212 4.54 -19.69 -0.82
CA ALA A 212 4.47 -18.24 -0.99
C ALA A 212 4.02 -17.85 -2.41
N PHE A 213 4.60 -18.47 -3.45
CA PHE A 213 4.27 -18.16 -4.85
C PHE A 213 2.93 -18.76 -5.26
N GLY A 214 2.63 -20.00 -4.82
CA GLY A 214 1.33 -20.63 -5.00
C GLY A 214 0.22 -19.80 -4.37
N SER A 215 0.40 -19.37 -3.13
CA SER A 215 -0.55 -18.49 -2.41
C SER A 215 -0.74 -17.14 -3.09
N ALA A 216 0.34 -16.51 -3.58
CA ALA A 216 0.24 -15.26 -4.34
C ALA A 216 -0.53 -15.45 -5.64
N GLY A 217 -0.26 -16.52 -6.39
CA GLY A 217 -0.99 -16.88 -7.61
C GLY A 217 -2.46 -17.13 -7.35
N ASN A 218 -2.77 -17.93 -6.31
CA ASN A 218 -4.15 -18.22 -5.88
C ASN A 218 -4.90 -16.95 -5.49
N TYR A 219 -4.29 -16.10 -4.66
CA TYR A 219 -4.91 -14.83 -4.26
C TYR A 219 -5.20 -13.94 -5.45
N LEU A 220 -4.23 -13.71 -6.35
CA LEU A 220 -4.42 -12.88 -7.54
C LEU A 220 -5.55 -13.42 -8.43
N ARG A 221 -5.62 -14.75 -8.66
CA ARG A 221 -6.72 -15.39 -9.39
C ARG A 221 -8.06 -15.12 -8.72
N ASP A 222 -8.16 -15.34 -7.43
CA ASP A 222 -9.41 -15.23 -6.67
C ASP A 222 -9.94 -13.78 -6.63
N ILE A 223 -9.04 -12.79 -6.62
CA ILE A 223 -9.43 -11.39 -6.70
C ILE A 223 -9.58 -10.88 -8.15
N GLY A 224 -9.54 -11.78 -9.14
CA GLY A 224 -9.97 -11.51 -10.50
C GLY A 224 -8.87 -11.21 -11.51
N TRP A 225 -7.65 -11.75 -11.32
CA TRP A 225 -6.59 -11.67 -12.32
C TRP A 225 -7.07 -12.17 -13.68
N GLN A 226 -6.83 -11.39 -14.73
CA GLN A 226 -7.17 -11.72 -16.10
C GLN A 226 -5.94 -12.30 -16.81
N PRO A 227 -5.91 -13.62 -17.10
CA PRO A 227 -4.81 -14.24 -17.84
C PRO A 227 -4.63 -13.59 -19.23
N GLY A 228 -3.38 -13.39 -19.63
CA GLY A 228 -3.06 -12.80 -20.93
C GLY A 228 -3.21 -11.28 -21.02
N GLN A 229 -3.78 -10.61 -20.02
CA GLN A 229 -3.82 -9.15 -19.96
C GLN A 229 -2.61 -8.57 -19.22
N ARG A 230 -2.16 -7.40 -19.69
CA ARG A 230 -1.17 -6.58 -18.96
C ARG A 230 -1.87 -5.76 -17.88
N TRP A 231 -1.07 -5.19 -16.94
CA TRP A 231 -1.55 -4.20 -15.97
C TRP A 231 -1.96 -2.87 -16.62
N GLY A 232 -1.19 -2.42 -17.61
CA GLY A 232 -1.33 -1.13 -18.28
C GLY A 232 -0.16 -0.84 -19.20
N ARG A 233 -0.03 0.40 -19.58
CA ARG A 233 1.09 0.93 -20.37
C ARG A 233 1.20 2.44 -20.21
N GLU A 234 2.40 2.97 -20.36
CA GLU A 234 2.62 4.39 -20.57
C GLU A 234 2.04 4.83 -21.92
N VAL A 235 1.43 6.01 -21.94
CA VAL A 235 0.78 6.59 -23.11
C VAL A 235 1.12 8.06 -23.27
N GLN A 236 0.99 8.57 -24.50
CA GLN A 236 0.99 9.99 -24.80
C GLN A 236 -0.44 10.49 -24.92
N LEU A 237 -0.73 11.59 -24.27
CA LEU A 237 -1.99 12.30 -24.39
C LEU A 237 -1.82 13.42 -25.45
N PRO A 238 -2.85 13.75 -26.25
CA PRO A 238 -2.77 14.84 -27.21
C PRO A 238 -2.82 16.20 -26.53
N ASP A 239 -2.36 17.23 -27.24
CA ASP A 239 -2.59 18.61 -26.83
C ASP A 239 -4.08 18.88 -26.63
N GLY A 240 -4.44 19.57 -25.55
CA GLY A 240 -5.83 19.86 -25.22
C GLY A 240 -6.64 18.66 -24.75
N PHE A 241 -5.98 17.60 -24.26
CA PHE A 241 -6.68 16.46 -23.64
C PHE A 241 -7.59 16.94 -22.50
N ASP A 242 -8.81 16.41 -22.46
CA ASP A 242 -9.71 16.65 -21.32
C ASP A 242 -9.27 15.85 -20.10
N TYR A 243 -8.55 16.49 -19.19
CA TYR A 243 -8.05 15.87 -17.95
C TYR A 243 -9.16 15.42 -17.00
N GLY A 244 -10.39 15.90 -17.16
CA GLY A 244 -11.55 15.39 -16.44
C GLY A 244 -11.86 13.90 -16.77
N LEU A 245 -11.35 13.40 -17.90
CA LEU A 245 -11.43 11.99 -18.28
C LEU A 245 -10.37 11.11 -17.58
N ALA A 246 -9.31 11.72 -17.03
CA ALA A 246 -8.22 10.98 -16.36
C ALA A 246 -8.61 10.59 -14.94
N SER A 247 -9.35 9.49 -14.83
CA SER A 247 -9.84 8.95 -13.56
C SER A 247 -9.98 7.43 -13.64
N MET A 248 -9.73 6.76 -12.51
CA MET A 248 -10.04 5.32 -12.38
C MET A 248 -11.52 4.98 -12.57
N ASP A 249 -12.42 5.96 -12.38
CA ASP A 249 -13.86 5.81 -12.55
C ASP A 249 -14.28 5.94 -14.03
N THR A 250 -13.46 6.61 -14.85
CA THR A 250 -13.67 6.75 -16.30
C THR A 250 -13.06 5.55 -17.00
N ARG A 251 -13.92 4.64 -17.45
CA ARG A 251 -13.52 3.42 -18.13
C ARG A 251 -14.05 3.43 -19.55
N LYS A 252 -13.18 3.29 -20.55
CA LYS A 252 -13.53 3.36 -21.97
C LYS A 252 -12.81 2.26 -22.77
N PRO A 253 -13.41 1.79 -23.87
CA PRO A 253 -12.74 0.93 -24.84
C PRO A 253 -11.45 1.55 -25.41
N LEU A 254 -10.45 0.73 -25.74
CA LEU A 254 -9.19 1.22 -26.33
C LEU A 254 -9.42 2.01 -27.62
N ALA A 255 -10.42 1.62 -28.43
CA ALA A 255 -10.79 2.33 -29.64
C ALA A 255 -11.31 3.76 -29.35
N GLU A 256 -12.02 3.95 -28.24
CA GLU A 256 -12.49 5.27 -27.81
C GLU A 256 -11.35 6.14 -27.33
N TRP A 257 -10.42 5.60 -26.54
CA TRP A 257 -9.19 6.30 -26.14
C TRP A 257 -8.33 6.69 -27.37
N ALA A 258 -8.21 5.81 -28.36
CA ALA A 258 -7.55 6.14 -29.62
C ALA A 258 -8.28 7.27 -30.37
N GLY A 259 -9.62 7.31 -30.31
CA GLY A 259 -10.44 8.40 -30.83
C GLY A 259 -10.24 9.73 -30.13
N HIS A 260 -9.93 9.71 -28.82
CA HIS A 260 -9.48 10.88 -28.06
C HIS A 260 -8.03 11.28 -28.35
N GLY A 261 -7.34 10.62 -29.29
CA GLY A 261 -5.96 10.94 -29.66
C GLY A 261 -4.88 10.30 -28.80
N VAL A 262 -5.25 9.44 -27.84
CA VAL A 262 -4.29 8.72 -26.99
C VAL A 262 -3.46 7.75 -27.83
N ARG A 263 -2.13 7.75 -27.61
CA ARG A 263 -1.16 6.91 -28.32
C ARG A 263 -0.27 6.16 -27.31
N THR A 264 0.43 5.13 -27.79
CA THR A 264 1.49 4.51 -26.97
C THR A 264 2.58 5.52 -26.67
N ALA A 265 3.42 5.28 -25.66
CA ALA A 265 4.55 6.14 -25.33
C ALA A 265 5.48 6.43 -26.53
N ALA A 266 5.60 5.49 -27.46
CA ALA A 266 6.37 5.66 -28.70
C ALA A 266 5.60 6.42 -29.82
N GLY A 267 4.42 6.99 -29.54
CA GLY A 267 3.60 7.73 -30.50
C GLY A 267 2.82 6.85 -31.49
N ASN A 268 2.88 5.51 -31.37
CA ASN A 268 2.13 4.61 -32.23
C ASN A 268 0.65 4.52 -31.84
N PRO A 269 -0.24 4.10 -32.73
CA PRO A 269 -1.64 3.81 -32.39
C PRO A 269 -1.74 2.80 -31.25
N LEU A 270 -2.79 2.93 -30.42
CA LEU A 270 -3.11 1.92 -29.41
C LEU A 270 -3.42 0.58 -30.08
N PRO A 271 -3.15 -0.56 -29.41
CA PRO A 271 -3.51 -1.87 -29.95
C PRO A 271 -5.01 -1.98 -30.21
N GLN A 272 -5.36 -2.68 -31.27
CA GLN A 272 -6.75 -3.09 -31.52
C GLN A 272 -7.04 -4.34 -30.69
N ALA A 273 -7.65 -4.15 -29.53
CA ALA A 273 -8.08 -5.21 -28.64
C ALA A 273 -9.43 -4.85 -28.02
N ASP A 274 -10.26 -5.86 -27.82
CA ASP A 274 -11.53 -5.72 -27.10
C ASP A 274 -11.26 -5.64 -25.59
N MET A 275 -10.80 -4.48 -25.18
CA MET A 275 -10.41 -4.17 -23.81
C MET A 275 -10.84 -2.75 -23.47
N GLU A 276 -11.13 -2.54 -22.22
CA GLU A 276 -11.33 -1.21 -21.63
C GLU A 276 -10.16 -0.83 -20.73
N GLY A 277 -9.98 0.45 -20.55
CA GLY A 277 -8.99 1.00 -19.65
C GLY A 277 -9.37 2.36 -19.11
N SER A 278 -8.59 2.82 -18.16
CA SER A 278 -8.69 4.15 -17.54
C SER A 278 -7.36 4.87 -17.68
N ILE A 279 -7.39 6.20 -17.83
CA ILE A 279 -6.17 7.03 -17.77
C ILE A 279 -5.90 7.43 -16.33
N VAL A 280 -4.65 7.25 -15.88
CA VAL A 280 -4.18 7.73 -14.58
C VAL A 280 -2.93 8.60 -14.74
N LEU A 281 -2.84 9.65 -13.92
CA LEU A 281 -1.79 10.67 -13.92
C LEU A 281 -1.19 10.74 -12.51
N PRO A 282 -0.24 9.86 -12.16
CA PRO A 282 0.28 9.79 -10.80
C PRO A 282 1.05 11.05 -10.36
N ALA A 283 1.65 11.77 -11.31
CA ALA A 283 2.42 13.01 -11.15
C ALA A 283 1.74 14.22 -11.82
N GLY A 284 0.42 14.17 -12.01
CA GLY A 284 -0.32 15.24 -12.69
C GLY A 284 -0.12 15.25 -14.22
N HIS A 285 -0.56 16.34 -14.85
CA HIS A 285 -0.57 16.45 -16.31
C HIS A 285 0.82 16.67 -16.92
N ASP A 286 1.78 17.14 -16.14
CA ASP A 286 3.18 17.34 -16.56
C ASP A 286 4.01 16.05 -16.45
N GLY A 287 3.47 15.05 -15.75
CA GLY A 287 4.12 13.75 -15.56
C GLY A 287 3.66 12.67 -16.54
N PRO A 288 4.12 11.42 -16.32
CA PRO A 288 3.76 10.29 -17.17
C PRO A 288 2.27 9.95 -17.06
N ALA A 289 1.65 9.69 -18.21
CA ALA A 289 0.29 9.19 -18.29
C ALA A 289 0.29 7.67 -18.52
N PHE A 290 -0.64 6.98 -17.87
CA PHE A 290 -0.78 5.54 -18.02
C PHE A 290 -2.21 5.17 -18.42
N LEU A 291 -2.36 4.30 -19.42
CA LEU A 291 -3.60 3.62 -19.74
C LEU A 291 -3.57 2.27 -19.01
N VAL A 292 -4.40 2.13 -17.97
CA VAL A 292 -4.41 0.98 -17.05
C VAL A 292 -5.64 0.11 -17.28
N TYR A 293 -5.49 -1.22 -17.07
CA TYR A 293 -6.47 -2.25 -17.40
C TYR A 293 -6.99 -2.97 -16.15
N ASP A 294 -7.71 -4.09 -16.33
CA ASP A 294 -8.30 -4.82 -15.21
C ASP A 294 -7.26 -5.34 -14.23
N ASN A 295 -6.12 -5.86 -14.72
CA ASN A 295 -5.07 -6.35 -13.83
C ASN A 295 -4.44 -5.25 -12.96
N PHE A 296 -4.46 -3.98 -13.40
CA PHE A 296 -4.10 -2.86 -12.53
C PHE A 296 -5.04 -2.74 -11.33
N ARG A 297 -6.34 -2.91 -11.55
CA ARG A 297 -7.34 -2.90 -10.48
C ARG A 297 -7.17 -4.08 -9.53
N VAL A 298 -6.73 -5.23 -10.05
CA VAL A 298 -6.37 -6.40 -9.23
C VAL A 298 -5.16 -6.09 -8.36
N ILE A 299 -4.09 -5.50 -8.92
CA ILE A 299 -2.93 -5.07 -8.15
C ILE A 299 -3.35 -4.06 -7.05
N MET A 300 -4.26 -3.12 -7.36
CA MET A 300 -4.80 -2.17 -6.37
C MET A 300 -5.66 -2.84 -5.28
N ARG A 301 -6.16 -4.06 -5.46
CA ARG A 301 -6.80 -4.83 -4.38
C ARG A 301 -5.79 -5.38 -3.39
N TRP A 302 -4.57 -5.66 -3.85
CA TRP A 302 -3.46 -6.04 -2.99
C TRP A 302 -3.00 -4.84 -2.14
N ASN A 303 -2.74 -3.70 -2.78
CA ASN A 303 -2.41 -2.45 -2.10
C ASN A 303 -3.09 -1.27 -2.84
N ARG A 304 -3.90 -0.50 -2.11
CA ARG A 304 -4.74 0.58 -2.64
C ARG A 304 -3.96 1.86 -3.00
N SER A 305 -2.78 1.72 -3.54
CA SER A 305 -1.93 2.82 -4.01
C SER A 305 -1.71 2.75 -5.51
N VAL A 306 -2.03 3.83 -6.22
CA VAL A 306 -1.76 3.96 -7.67
C VAL A 306 -0.26 3.84 -7.94
N SER A 307 0.58 4.49 -7.14
CA SER A 307 2.04 4.44 -7.27
C SER A 307 2.57 3.03 -7.07
N TYR A 308 2.03 2.30 -6.06
CA TYR A 308 2.36 0.88 -5.85
C TYR A 308 1.98 0.03 -7.07
N ALA A 309 0.77 0.18 -7.57
CA ALA A 309 0.29 -0.64 -8.68
C ALA A 309 1.08 -0.39 -9.97
N ILE A 310 1.47 0.87 -10.24
CA ILE A 310 2.37 1.19 -11.35
C ILE A 310 3.76 0.58 -11.11
N ALA A 311 4.31 0.67 -9.89
CA ALA A 311 5.62 0.14 -9.57
C ALA A 311 5.68 -1.39 -9.72
N VAL A 312 4.67 -2.13 -9.24
CA VAL A 312 4.54 -3.59 -9.47
C VAL A 312 4.49 -3.89 -10.96
N GLY A 313 3.60 -3.22 -11.69
CA GLY A 313 3.43 -3.44 -13.12
C GLY A 313 4.69 -3.10 -13.92
N HIS A 314 5.32 -1.96 -13.61
CA HIS A 314 6.56 -1.54 -14.26
C HIS A 314 7.74 -2.46 -13.90
N LEU A 315 7.86 -2.88 -12.64
CA LEU A 315 8.89 -3.85 -12.25
C LEU A 315 8.71 -5.19 -12.98
N ALA A 316 7.46 -5.68 -13.10
CA ALA A 316 7.14 -6.88 -13.88
C ALA A 316 7.55 -6.72 -15.36
N ASP A 317 7.21 -5.59 -15.97
CA ASP A 317 7.62 -5.27 -17.34
C ASP A 317 9.15 -5.27 -17.49
N ARG A 318 9.87 -4.67 -16.55
CA ARG A 318 11.34 -4.61 -16.56
C ARG A 318 11.99 -5.97 -16.36
N ILE A 319 11.46 -6.81 -15.48
CA ILE A 319 11.90 -8.21 -15.28
C ILE A 319 11.67 -9.00 -16.57
N ALA A 320 10.51 -8.85 -17.21
CA ALA A 320 10.18 -9.48 -18.49
C ALA A 320 10.96 -8.94 -19.70
N GLY A 321 11.90 -8.00 -19.52
CA GLY A 321 12.75 -7.48 -20.58
C GLY A 321 12.19 -6.28 -21.33
N LEU A 322 11.04 -5.71 -20.92
CA LEU A 322 10.51 -4.50 -21.52
C LEU A 322 11.30 -3.24 -21.10
N GLY A 323 11.12 -2.16 -21.86
CA GLY A 323 11.85 -0.90 -21.69
C GLY A 323 11.52 -0.13 -20.41
N ARG A 324 12.26 0.96 -20.20
CA ARG A 324 11.93 1.96 -19.17
C ARG A 324 10.76 2.81 -19.63
N LEU A 325 10.18 3.58 -18.72
CA LEU A 325 9.28 4.67 -19.06
C LEU A 325 10.01 5.66 -19.98
N GLN A 326 9.26 6.28 -20.88
CA GLN A 326 9.80 7.19 -21.90
C GLN A 326 9.56 8.66 -21.54
N ALA A 327 8.57 8.94 -20.68
CA ALA A 327 8.38 10.29 -20.16
C ALA A 327 9.62 10.73 -19.37
N ASP A 328 9.98 11.99 -19.55
CA ASP A 328 10.95 12.71 -18.74
C ASP A 328 10.17 13.76 -17.94
N TRP A 329 10.24 13.69 -16.61
CA TRP A 329 9.52 14.59 -15.72
C TRP A 329 10.29 14.79 -14.44
N GLU A 330 10.06 15.89 -13.78
CA GLU A 330 10.59 16.21 -12.47
C GLU A 330 9.43 16.55 -11.54
N GLU A 331 9.46 16.07 -10.31
CA GLU A 331 8.51 16.42 -9.25
C GLU A 331 9.24 17.00 -8.05
N GLU A 332 8.72 18.07 -7.51
CA GLU A 332 9.14 18.63 -6.23
C GLU A 332 8.09 18.28 -5.17
N ALA A 333 8.56 17.66 -4.07
CA ALA A 333 7.67 17.25 -2.98
C ALA A 333 7.11 18.47 -2.25
N LEU A 334 5.81 18.46 -1.97
CA LEU A 334 5.19 19.40 -1.04
C LEU A 334 5.41 18.90 0.41
N SER A 335 5.63 19.85 1.34
CA SER A 335 5.58 19.54 2.75
C SER A 335 4.13 19.31 3.22
N ILE A 336 3.97 18.66 4.37
CA ILE A 336 2.64 18.48 4.98
C ILE A 336 1.95 19.83 5.16
N ASP A 337 2.66 20.84 5.70
CA ASP A 337 2.13 22.18 5.92
C ASP A 337 1.67 22.84 4.60
N GLN A 338 2.37 22.60 3.48
CA GLN A 338 1.97 23.11 2.17
C GLN A 338 0.71 22.41 1.64
N VAL A 339 0.53 21.13 1.92
CA VAL A 339 -0.70 20.43 1.55
C VAL A 339 -1.88 20.88 2.43
N GLU A 340 -1.65 21.12 3.73
CA GLU A 340 -2.65 21.74 4.62
C GLU A 340 -3.04 23.13 4.11
N GLU A 341 -2.06 23.97 3.73
CA GLU A 341 -2.34 25.29 3.14
C GLU A 341 -3.18 25.19 1.86
N ILE A 342 -2.89 24.21 0.98
CA ILE A 342 -3.73 23.95 -0.21
C ILE A 342 -5.16 23.63 0.20
N GLN A 343 -5.37 22.76 1.18
CA GLN A 343 -6.70 22.35 1.65
C GLN A 343 -7.45 23.53 2.28
N GLU A 344 -6.79 24.32 3.12
CA GLU A 344 -7.38 25.53 3.74
C GLU A 344 -7.84 26.54 2.70
N ARG A 345 -6.98 26.83 1.70
CA ARG A 345 -7.30 27.79 0.63
C ARG A 345 -8.40 27.30 -0.29
N LEU A 346 -8.41 26.02 -0.64
CA LEU A 346 -9.52 25.40 -1.39
C LEU A 346 -10.85 25.58 -0.64
N ASN A 347 -10.88 25.27 0.65
CA ASN A 347 -12.07 25.42 1.48
C ASN A 347 -12.52 26.90 1.57
N ALA A 348 -11.59 27.84 1.72
CA ALA A 348 -11.88 29.27 1.75
C ALA A 348 -12.47 29.79 0.43
N LEU A 349 -12.05 29.20 -0.71
CA LEU A 349 -12.57 29.53 -2.04
C LEU A 349 -13.87 28.76 -2.40
N GLY A 350 -14.37 27.91 -1.49
CA GLY A 350 -15.63 27.18 -1.66
C GLY A 350 -15.50 25.78 -2.30
N HIS A 351 -14.27 25.27 -2.46
CA HIS A 351 -13.99 23.91 -2.92
C HIS A 351 -13.75 22.97 -1.72
N ASP A 352 -14.73 22.12 -1.38
CA ASP A 352 -14.67 21.22 -0.20
C ASP A 352 -13.53 20.20 -0.34
N SER A 353 -12.38 20.45 0.27
CA SER A 353 -11.25 19.52 0.34
C SER A 353 -11.32 18.57 1.54
N GLY A 354 -12.30 18.73 2.42
CA GLY A 354 -12.38 18.08 3.72
C GLY A 354 -11.67 18.87 4.81
N GLU A 355 -11.38 18.19 5.93
CA GLU A 355 -10.57 18.76 7.01
C GLU A 355 -9.11 18.88 6.54
N PRO A 356 -8.45 20.03 6.73
CA PRO A 356 -7.02 20.17 6.42
C PRO A 356 -6.21 19.24 7.33
N ASP A 357 -5.59 18.23 6.74
CA ASP A 357 -4.83 17.19 7.42
C ASP A 357 -3.46 16.91 6.78
N GLY A 358 -3.10 17.73 5.75
CA GLY A 358 -1.86 17.57 5.01
C GLY A 358 -1.82 16.33 4.09
N LEU A 359 -2.93 15.62 3.92
CA LEU A 359 -3.01 14.41 3.12
C LEU A 359 -3.84 14.64 1.85
N PRO A 360 -3.27 14.51 0.63
CA PRO A 360 -3.98 14.76 -0.61
C PRO A 360 -4.89 13.58 -0.99
N GLY A 361 -5.94 13.37 -0.19
CA GLY A 361 -6.94 12.32 -0.37
C GLY A 361 -7.88 12.55 -1.55
N PRO A 362 -8.86 11.65 -1.77
CA PRO A 362 -9.81 11.77 -2.87
C PRO A 362 -10.63 13.09 -2.84
N LYS A 363 -11.02 13.56 -1.67
CA LYS A 363 -11.73 14.85 -1.52
C LYS A 363 -10.85 16.03 -1.93
N THR A 364 -9.61 16.07 -1.42
CA THR A 364 -8.63 17.11 -1.79
C THR A 364 -8.40 17.13 -3.29
N ARG A 365 -8.19 15.98 -3.92
CA ARG A 365 -8.02 15.89 -5.38
C ARG A 365 -9.25 16.33 -6.16
N ALA A 366 -10.45 16.06 -5.67
CA ALA A 366 -11.69 16.53 -6.28
C ALA A 366 -11.84 18.05 -6.19
N ALA A 367 -11.51 18.63 -5.02
CA ALA A 367 -11.51 20.07 -4.78
C ALA A 367 -10.47 20.79 -5.68
N ILE A 368 -9.27 20.22 -5.81
CA ILE A 368 -8.24 20.73 -6.74
C ILE A 368 -8.77 20.76 -8.17
N ARG A 369 -9.39 19.66 -8.67
CA ARG A 369 -9.98 19.65 -10.02
C ARG A 369 -11.04 20.72 -10.21
N SER A 370 -11.89 20.92 -9.21
CA SER A 370 -12.93 21.97 -9.26
C SER A 370 -12.31 23.35 -9.36
N PHE A 371 -11.30 23.66 -8.56
CA PHE A 371 -10.56 24.92 -8.63
C PHE A 371 -9.85 25.10 -9.97
N GLN A 372 -9.12 24.09 -10.44
CA GLN A 372 -8.43 24.13 -11.73
C GLN A 372 -9.38 24.41 -12.90
N GLN A 373 -10.61 23.83 -12.89
CA GLN A 373 -11.65 24.11 -13.87
C GLN A 373 -12.10 25.55 -13.83
N ASP A 374 -12.31 26.12 -12.64
CA ASP A 374 -12.78 27.50 -12.47
C ASP A 374 -11.76 28.53 -12.96
N VAL A 375 -10.45 28.22 -12.84
CA VAL A 375 -9.37 29.10 -13.30
C VAL A 375 -8.84 28.75 -14.70
N GLY A 376 -9.43 27.75 -15.37
CA GLY A 376 -9.06 27.35 -16.74
C GLY A 376 -7.70 26.63 -16.83
N GLN A 377 -7.23 26.00 -15.75
CA GLN A 377 -6.04 25.16 -15.73
C GLN A 377 -6.38 23.70 -16.10
N PRO A 378 -5.37 22.87 -16.47
CA PRO A 378 -5.55 21.43 -16.62
C PRO A 378 -6.12 20.81 -15.34
N ALA A 379 -7.33 20.25 -15.41
CA ALA A 379 -8.06 19.78 -14.23
C ALA A 379 -7.67 18.34 -13.85
N ASP A 380 -6.40 18.10 -13.51
CA ASP A 380 -5.83 16.79 -13.19
C ASP A 380 -6.02 16.38 -11.71
N GLY A 381 -6.27 17.36 -10.84
CA GLY A 381 -6.44 17.11 -9.39
C GLY A 381 -5.15 16.79 -8.66
N HIS A 382 -3.99 17.10 -9.25
CA HIS A 382 -2.69 16.86 -8.65
C HIS A 382 -2.21 18.08 -7.83
N PRO A 383 -1.84 17.89 -6.55
CA PRO A 383 -1.25 18.96 -5.75
C PRO A 383 0.22 19.17 -6.16
N ASN A 384 0.59 20.41 -6.49
CA ASN A 384 1.96 20.80 -6.80
C ASN A 384 2.21 22.26 -6.41
N HIS A 385 3.46 22.72 -6.53
CA HIS A 385 3.84 24.10 -6.18
C HIS A 385 3.11 25.15 -7.05
N GLY A 386 2.91 24.87 -8.33
CA GLY A 386 2.18 25.78 -9.23
C GLY A 386 0.71 25.95 -8.83
N LEU A 387 0.06 24.88 -8.35
CA LEU A 387 -1.28 24.96 -7.78
C LEU A 387 -1.30 25.83 -6.52
N LEU A 388 -0.32 25.66 -5.61
CA LEU A 388 -0.25 26.44 -4.38
C LEU A 388 -0.08 27.94 -4.68
N GLU A 389 0.75 28.31 -5.65
CA GLU A 389 0.91 29.69 -6.11
C GLU A 389 -0.41 30.23 -6.68
N ALA A 390 -1.09 29.49 -7.54
CA ALA A 390 -2.37 29.90 -8.10
C ALA A 390 -3.46 30.10 -7.01
N LEU A 391 -3.46 29.25 -5.97
CA LEU A 391 -4.38 29.39 -4.83
C LEU A 391 -4.05 30.63 -3.99
N ARG A 392 -2.78 30.94 -3.78
CA ARG A 392 -2.33 32.18 -3.08
C ARG A 392 -2.78 33.41 -3.83
N GLU A 393 -2.59 33.44 -5.15
CA GLU A 393 -3.04 34.56 -6.01
C GLU A 393 -4.56 34.73 -5.96
N ALA A 394 -5.32 33.64 -6.07
CA ALA A 394 -6.79 33.65 -6.01
C ALA A 394 -7.33 34.10 -4.64
N SER A 395 -6.57 33.87 -3.56
CA SER A 395 -6.92 34.30 -2.20
C SER A 395 -6.52 35.75 -1.89
N GLY A 396 -5.83 36.46 -2.81
CA GLY A 396 -5.43 37.85 -2.64
C GLY A 396 -4.17 38.03 -1.78
N GLU A 397 -3.38 37.02 -1.59
CA GLU A 397 -2.07 37.06 -0.93
C GLU A 397 -1.00 36.84 -2.00
N SER A 398 -0.36 37.91 -2.41
CA SER A 398 0.80 37.95 -3.33
C SER A 398 2.10 38.27 -2.60
#